data_008a77106da4ad78c15b7fecb6040f07
#
_entry.id   008a77106da4ad78c15b7fecb6040f07
#
_cell.length_a   1.000
_cell.length_b   1.000
_cell.length_c   1.000
_cell.angle_alpha   90.00
_cell.angle_beta   90.00
_cell.angle_gamma   90.00
#
_symmetry.space_group_name_H-M   'P 1'
#
loop_
_entity.id
_entity.type
_entity.pdbx_description
1 polymer ?
#
loop_
_entity_poly.entity_id
_entity_poly.type
_entity_poly.pdbx_seq_one_letter_code
_entity_poly.pdbx_strand_id
1 'polypeptide(L)'
;MNASPHTLPSRRRFLRAGLALGGAAVVGRGSPLLAADAAFTLPPLPYAYDALVPVIDEKTMMIHHTKHHQAYIDKLNAAVASEPSLAGKTVEQLLANLPAIPEAVRTAVRNHGGGHANHTLFWTLMRAPREGNAPAGKLAEAIAAKFGSVEKFQEQFAAAAAGQFGSGWAWLATGPDGLEILATPNQDSPISQGKTPLLGLDVWEHAYYLSYQNRRPDYIKAWWQVVNWDEVAKRFAAG
;
A
#
# COMPACT_ATOMS: atom_id res chain seq x y z
N MET A 1 -6.98 -67.90 31.27
CA MET A 1 -5.84 -68.78 31.03
C MET A 1 -4.67 -67.89 30.65
N ASN A 2 -3.74 -67.85 31.57
CA ASN A 2 -2.29 -67.74 31.50
C ASN A 2 -1.72 -66.58 30.63
N ALA A 3 -1.20 -65.55 31.25
CA ALA A 3 0.07 -65.42 31.96
C ALA A 3 1.27 -65.72 31.03
N SER A 4 2.20 -64.88 30.78
CA SER A 4 3.20 -64.27 31.61
C SER A 4 4.31 -63.62 30.76
N PRO A 5 5.27 -62.95 31.34
CA PRO A 5 5.95 -61.82 30.78
C PRO A 5 7.39 -62.20 30.34
N HIS A 6 8.02 -61.31 29.55
CA HIS A 6 9.47 -61.45 29.34
C HIS A 6 10.21 -60.15 29.61
N THR A 7 11.02 -60.30 30.56
CA THR A 7 12.07 -59.57 31.23
C THR A 7 13.11 -58.92 30.31
N LEU A 8 13.56 -57.75 30.74
CA LEU A 8 14.81 -57.08 30.33
C LEU A 8 16.05 -57.90 30.70
N PRO A 9 17.18 -57.70 30.01
CA PRO A 9 18.50 -57.83 30.67
C PRO A 9 19.30 -56.56 30.70
N SER A 10 19.95 -56.45 31.83
CA SER A 10 20.80 -55.39 32.36
C SER A 10 22.14 -55.24 31.67
N ARG A 11 22.64 -54.02 31.79
CA ARG A 11 24.01 -53.54 31.92
C ARG A 11 25.14 -54.56 31.81
N ARG A 12 26.14 -54.25 30.96
CA ARG A 12 27.58 -54.39 31.35
C ARG A 12 28.44 -53.39 30.57
N ARG A 13 29.26 -52.70 31.40
CA ARG A 13 30.38 -51.82 31.08
C ARG A 13 31.41 -52.51 30.18
N PHE A 14 31.98 -51.74 29.23
CA PHE A 14 33.39 -51.89 28.87
C PHE A 14 34.02 -50.51 28.69
N LEU A 15 35.06 -50.32 29.54
CA LEU A 15 35.99 -49.21 29.50
C LEU A 15 37.20 -49.57 28.62
N ARG A 16 37.85 -48.53 28.09
CA ARG A 16 39.21 -48.36 27.52
C ARG A 16 39.24 -48.37 25.99
N ALA A 17 39.98 -47.55 25.33
CA ALA A 17 41.05 -46.59 25.62
C ALA A 17 41.14 -45.60 24.43
N GLY A 18 41.66 -44.43 24.68
CA GLY A 18 41.83 -43.27 23.88
C GLY A 18 42.59 -43.38 22.56
N LEU A 19 42.29 -42.44 21.69
CA LEU A 19 43.26 -41.77 20.84
C LEU A 19 42.75 -40.33 20.57
N ALA A 20 43.55 -39.38 21.00
CA ALA A 20 43.32 -37.98 20.70
C ALA A 20 43.72 -37.71 19.24
N LEU A 21 42.81 -37.30 18.45
CA LEU A 21 43.08 -36.62 17.16
C LEU A 21 42.37 -35.27 17.23
N GLY A 22 43.17 -34.22 17.28
CA GLY A 22 42.74 -32.86 17.27
C GLY A 22 42.03 -32.52 15.97
N GLY A 23 40.69 -32.44 16.03
CA GLY A 23 39.88 -31.82 15.01
C GLY A 23 39.68 -30.35 15.35
N ALA A 24 40.32 -29.44 14.66
CA ALA A 24 40.04 -28.02 14.72
C ALA A 24 38.56 -27.82 14.33
N ALA A 25 37.73 -27.57 15.32
CA ALA A 25 36.36 -27.07 15.06
C ALA A 25 36.51 -25.69 14.47
N VAL A 26 36.33 -25.60 13.16
CA VAL A 26 36.03 -24.33 12.49
C VAL A 26 34.66 -23.91 12.99
N VAL A 27 34.64 -23.11 14.05
CA VAL A 27 33.48 -22.36 14.48
C VAL A 27 33.25 -21.36 13.37
N GLY A 28 32.44 -21.73 12.38
CA GLY A 28 31.87 -20.80 11.43
C GLY A 28 31.12 -19.74 12.24
N ARG A 29 31.76 -18.58 12.42
CA ARG A 29 31.06 -17.38 12.84
C ARG A 29 30.05 -17.09 11.77
N GLY A 30 28.84 -17.63 11.91
CA GLY A 30 27.67 -17.10 11.23
C GLY A 30 27.59 -15.65 11.66
N SER A 31 28.02 -14.73 10.78
CA SER A 31 27.70 -13.33 10.95
C SER A 31 26.20 -13.28 11.12
N PRO A 32 25.65 -12.63 12.17
CA PRO A 32 24.23 -12.34 12.19
C PRO A 32 23.98 -11.58 10.88
N LEU A 33 23.12 -12.11 10.01
CA LEU A 33 22.46 -11.26 9.01
C LEU A 33 21.80 -10.17 9.85
N LEU A 34 22.42 -8.99 9.87
CA LEU A 34 21.74 -7.78 10.27
C LEU A 34 20.52 -7.75 9.36
N ALA A 35 19.34 -7.88 9.94
CA ALA A 35 18.11 -7.61 9.22
C ALA A 35 18.32 -6.24 8.61
N ALA A 36 18.44 -6.17 7.27
CA ALA A 36 18.49 -4.90 6.59
C ALA A 36 17.24 -4.16 7.03
N ASP A 37 17.40 -2.96 7.62
CA ASP A 37 16.29 -2.14 8.00
C ASP A 37 15.33 -2.09 6.82
N ALA A 38 14.04 -2.37 7.09
CA ALA A 38 13.04 -2.41 6.04
C ALA A 38 13.08 -1.07 5.29
N ALA A 39 13.28 -1.11 3.97
CA ALA A 39 13.46 0.09 3.16
C ALA A 39 12.22 1.01 3.23
N PHE A 40 11.03 0.40 3.40
CA PHE A 40 9.74 1.08 3.49
C PHE A 40 9.07 0.76 4.83
N THR A 41 8.44 1.76 5.43
CA THR A 41 7.74 1.65 6.71
C THR A 41 6.32 2.17 6.60
N LEU A 42 5.43 1.70 7.47
CA LEU A 42 4.06 2.18 7.50
C LEU A 42 4.04 3.63 8.04
N PRO A 43 3.64 4.62 7.22
CA PRO A 43 3.54 5.99 7.68
C PRO A 43 2.38 6.10 8.69
N PRO A 44 2.52 6.90 9.76
CA PRO A 44 1.40 7.18 10.65
C PRO A 44 0.29 7.92 9.91
N LEU A 45 -0.97 7.69 10.31
CA LEU A 45 -2.08 8.50 9.83
C LEU A 45 -1.95 9.93 10.39
N PRO A 46 -2.31 10.97 9.62
CA PRO A 46 -2.32 12.35 10.11
C PRO A 46 -3.53 12.68 11.00
N TYR A 47 -4.38 11.69 11.31
CA TYR A 47 -5.59 11.78 12.11
C TYR A 47 -5.89 10.44 12.82
N ALA A 48 -6.79 10.44 13.79
CA ALA A 48 -7.24 9.23 14.49
C ALA A 48 -8.10 8.33 13.56
N TYR A 49 -8.19 7.04 13.87
CA TYR A 49 -8.93 6.09 13.03
C TYR A 49 -10.43 6.41 12.92
N ASP A 50 -11.02 7.04 13.90
CA ASP A 50 -12.42 7.47 13.93
C ASP A 50 -12.68 8.85 13.31
N ALA A 51 -11.64 9.57 12.90
CA ALA A 51 -11.75 10.94 12.41
C ALA A 51 -12.58 11.11 11.14
N LEU A 52 -12.76 10.05 10.37
CA LEU A 52 -13.51 10.09 9.10
C LEU A 52 -14.98 9.66 9.24
N VAL A 53 -15.42 9.31 10.47
CA VAL A 53 -16.81 8.94 10.76
C VAL A 53 -17.72 10.16 10.49
N PRO A 54 -18.92 10.00 9.88
CA PRO A 54 -19.57 8.74 9.50
C PRO A 54 -19.26 8.26 8.07
N VAL A 55 -18.35 8.91 7.36
CA VAL A 55 -18.07 8.63 5.94
C VAL A 55 -17.29 7.31 5.77
N ILE A 56 -16.26 7.12 6.57
CA ILE A 56 -15.51 5.85 6.63
C ILE A 56 -15.44 5.45 8.11
N ASP A 57 -15.86 4.23 8.44
CA ASP A 57 -15.87 3.76 9.80
C ASP A 57 -14.46 3.45 10.34
N GLU A 58 -14.33 3.56 11.67
CA GLU A 58 -13.07 3.33 12.39
C GLU A 58 -12.45 1.96 12.07
N LYS A 59 -13.28 0.91 12.04
CA LYS A 59 -12.82 -0.46 11.80
C LYS A 59 -12.25 -0.62 10.40
N THR A 60 -12.89 -0.02 9.40
CA THR A 60 -12.37 0.05 8.03
C THR A 60 -11.01 0.74 8.03
N MET A 61 -10.89 1.91 8.63
CA MET A 61 -9.62 2.66 8.68
C MET A 61 -8.51 1.88 9.37
N MET A 62 -8.79 1.26 10.51
CA MET A 62 -7.81 0.46 11.25
C MET A 62 -7.32 -0.74 10.43
N ILE A 63 -8.23 -1.51 9.82
CA ILE A 63 -7.88 -2.68 9.01
C ILE A 63 -7.15 -2.25 7.73
N HIS A 64 -7.65 -1.24 7.06
CA HIS A 64 -7.11 -0.74 5.80
C HIS A 64 -5.65 -0.27 5.98
N HIS A 65 -5.38 0.50 7.04
CA HIS A 65 -4.03 0.98 7.37
C HIS A 65 -3.12 -0.15 7.88
N THR A 66 -3.52 -0.85 8.97
CA THR A 66 -2.61 -1.76 9.68
C THR A 66 -2.50 -3.16 9.05
N LYS A 67 -3.40 -3.55 8.14
CA LYS A 67 -3.39 -4.85 7.49
C LYS A 67 -3.14 -4.73 5.99
N HIS A 68 -3.97 -4.00 5.25
CA HIS A 68 -3.82 -3.90 3.79
C HIS A 68 -2.56 -3.11 3.41
N HIS A 69 -2.38 -1.89 3.92
CA HIS A 69 -1.20 -1.08 3.61
C HIS A 69 0.08 -1.74 4.13
N GLN A 70 0.09 -2.26 5.37
CA GLN A 70 1.24 -2.98 5.92
C GLN A 70 1.63 -4.18 5.05
N ALA A 71 0.67 -4.96 4.57
CA ALA A 71 0.97 -6.11 3.72
C ALA A 71 1.60 -5.72 2.37
N TYR A 72 1.26 -4.56 1.81
CA TYR A 72 1.95 -4.03 0.63
C TYR A 72 3.41 -3.69 0.95
N ILE A 73 3.66 -3.04 2.08
CA ILE A 73 5.01 -2.69 2.53
C ILE A 73 5.87 -3.93 2.74
N ASP A 74 5.35 -4.93 3.46
CA ASP A 74 6.07 -6.16 3.75
C ASP A 74 6.51 -6.88 2.46
N LYS A 75 5.60 -6.97 1.49
CA LYS A 75 5.87 -7.62 0.20
C LYS A 75 6.77 -6.79 -0.71
N LEU A 76 6.67 -5.46 -0.68
CA LEU A 76 7.60 -4.57 -1.39
C LEU A 76 9.01 -4.71 -0.82
N ASN A 77 9.16 -4.67 0.50
CA ASN A 77 10.45 -4.86 1.16
C ASN A 77 11.08 -6.21 0.81
N ALA A 78 10.28 -7.29 0.78
CA ALA A 78 10.78 -8.61 0.37
C ALA A 78 11.26 -8.61 -1.09
N ALA A 79 10.56 -7.93 -1.99
CA ALA A 79 10.97 -7.80 -3.39
C ALA A 79 12.25 -7.00 -3.54
N VAL A 80 12.39 -5.87 -2.83
CA VAL A 80 13.60 -5.03 -2.86
C VAL A 80 14.79 -5.75 -2.23
N ALA A 81 14.57 -6.49 -1.14
CA ALA A 81 15.64 -7.25 -0.49
C ALA A 81 16.18 -8.40 -1.38
N SER A 82 15.35 -8.95 -2.27
CA SER A 82 15.77 -9.99 -3.22
C SER A 82 16.52 -9.46 -4.45
N GLU A 83 16.54 -8.14 -4.66
CA GLU A 83 17.13 -7.49 -5.83
C GLU A 83 17.98 -6.28 -5.41
N PRO A 84 19.27 -6.47 -5.16
CA PRO A 84 20.16 -5.42 -4.63
C PRO A 84 20.23 -4.15 -5.50
N SER A 85 19.94 -4.24 -6.80
CA SER A 85 19.93 -3.08 -7.71
C SER A 85 18.80 -2.07 -7.39
N LEU A 86 17.84 -2.46 -6.57
CA LEU A 86 16.73 -1.62 -6.15
C LEU A 86 16.96 -0.92 -4.81
N ALA A 87 18.04 -1.27 -4.09
CA ALA A 87 18.34 -0.70 -2.79
C ALA A 87 18.49 0.83 -2.84
N GLY A 88 17.93 1.52 -1.84
CA GLY A 88 18.01 2.97 -1.71
C GLY A 88 17.12 3.78 -2.66
N LYS A 89 16.34 3.12 -3.51
CA LYS A 89 15.35 3.81 -4.37
C LYS A 89 14.09 4.11 -3.60
N THR A 90 13.47 5.28 -3.84
CA THR A 90 12.13 5.58 -3.34
C THR A 90 11.08 4.78 -4.11
N VAL A 91 9.89 4.63 -3.54
CA VAL A 91 8.80 3.91 -4.20
C VAL A 91 8.38 4.60 -5.50
N GLU A 92 8.40 5.93 -5.55
CA GLU A 92 8.11 6.73 -6.74
C GLU A 92 9.15 6.46 -7.85
N GLN A 93 10.44 6.39 -7.50
CA GLN A 93 11.50 6.05 -8.46
C GLN A 93 11.34 4.63 -9.03
N LEU A 94 10.91 3.68 -8.19
CA LEU A 94 10.62 2.32 -8.64
C LEU A 94 9.43 2.27 -9.60
N LEU A 95 8.34 2.99 -9.27
CA LEU A 95 7.12 3.01 -10.08
C LEU A 95 7.27 3.79 -11.38
N ALA A 96 7.99 4.90 -11.36
CA ALA A 96 8.21 5.73 -12.55
C ALA A 96 9.00 4.99 -13.66
N ASN A 97 9.76 3.95 -13.31
CA ASN A 97 10.59 3.22 -14.25
C ASN A 97 10.40 1.70 -14.18
N LEU A 98 9.16 1.25 -14.12
CA LEU A 98 8.82 -0.18 -14.08
C LEU A 98 9.48 -1.01 -15.19
N PRO A 99 9.62 -0.54 -16.45
CA PRO A 99 10.31 -1.31 -17.48
C PRO A 99 11.77 -1.64 -17.14
N ALA A 100 12.46 -0.79 -16.38
CA ALA A 100 13.85 -1.03 -15.97
C ALA A 100 13.97 -1.90 -14.70
N ILE A 101 12.87 -2.21 -14.04
CA ILE A 101 12.88 -3.15 -12.90
C ILE A 101 13.10 -4.56 -13.44
N PRO A 102 14.02 -5.35 -12.85
CA PRO A 102 14.24 -6.74 -13.25
C PRO A 102 12.95 -7.55 -13.28
N GLU A 103 12.76 -8.36 -14.32
CA GLU A 103 11.51 -9.09 -14.58
C GLU A 103 11.07 -9.95 -13.40
N ALA A 104 12.03 -10.59 -12.72
CA ALA A 104 11.77 -11.45 -11.58
C ALA A 104 10.99 -10.77 -10.43
N VAL A 105 11.17 -9.45 -10.25
CA VAL A 105 10.53 -8.68 -9.17
C VAL A 105 9.59 -7.57 -9.68
N ARG A 106 9.54 -7.31 -10.99
CA ARG A 106 8.76 -6.21 -11.59
C ARG A 106 7.29 -6.25 -11.20
N THR A 107 6.66 -7.41 -11.28
CA THR A 107 5.25 -7.57 -10.91
C THR A 107 5.03 -7.29 -9.42
N ALA A 108 5.94 -7.74 -8.55
CA ALA A 108 5.86 -7.45 -7.12
C ALA A 108 6.03 -5.95 -6.84
N VAL A 109 6.98 -5.29 -7.49
CA VAL A 109 7.18 -3.83 -7.37
C VAL A 109 5.95 -3.07 -7.89
N ARG A 110 5.41 -3.42 -9.06
CA ARG A 110 4.19 -2.81 -9.60
C ARG A 110 3.02 -2.91 -8.61
N ASN A 111 2.74 -4.13 -8.12
CA ASN A 111 1.57 -4.37 -7.29
C ASN A 111 1.76 -3.83 -5.87
N HIS A 112 2.91 -4.09 -5.25
CA HIS A 112 3.13 -3.76 -3.84
C HIS A 112 3.72 -2.37 -3.66
N GLY A 113 4.59 -1.93 -4.58
CA GLY A 113 5.03 -0.54 -4.65
C GLY A 113 3.88 0.40 -4.96
N GLY A 114 3.04 0.05 -5.96
CA GLY A 114 1.80 0.79 -6.23
C GLY A 114 0.89 0.84 -5.01
N GLY A 115 0.66 -0.31 -4.34
CA GLY A 115 -0.13 -0.35 -3.12
C GLY A 115 0.42 0.55 -2.02
N HIS A 116 1.73 0.52 -1.79
CA HIS A 116 2.36 1.40 -0.79
C HIS A 116 2.24 2.89 -1.16
N ALA A 117 2.59 3.28 -2.38
CA ALA A 117 2.53 4.67 -2.82
C ALA A 117 1.10 5.22 -2.81
N ASN A 118 0.15 4.46 -3.37
CA ASN A 118 -1.26 4.87 -3.46
C ASN A 118 -1.87 5.09 -2.06
N HIS A 119 -1.63 4.18 -1.11
CA HIS A 119 -2.15 4.31 0.25
C HIS A 119 -1.45 5.41 1.04
N THR A 120 -0.13 5.57 0.90
CA THR A 120 0.60 6.67 1.54
C THR A 120 0.01 8.02 1.13
N LEU A 121 -0.28 8.18 -0.17
CA LEU A 121 -0.94 9.37 -0.68
C LEU A 121 -2.38 9.49 -0.15
N PHE A 122 -3.16 8.42 -0.21
CA PHE A 122 -4.58 8.40 0.17
C PHE A 122 -4.82 8.92 1.58
N TRP A 123 -3.98 8.52 2.54
CA TRP A 123 -4.10 8.99 3.92
C TRP A 123 -3.98 10.51 4.05
N THR A 124 -3.12 11.14 3.29
CA THR A 124 -2.93 12.60 3.34
C THR A 124 -4.04 13.38 2.63
N LEU A 125 -4.75 12.72 1.71
CA LEU A 125 -5.84 13.29 0.92
C LEU A 125 -7.18 13.35 1.65
N MET A 126 -7.24 12.87 2.90
CA MET A 126 -8.46 12.85 3.70
C MET A 126 -8.29 13.62 5.00
N ARG A 127 -9.41 14.12 5.53
CA ARG A 127 -9.53 14.81 6.82
C ARG A 127 -10.93 14.63 7.38
N ALA A 128 -11.15 15.05 8.62
CA ALA A 128 -12.49 15.05 9.23
C ALA A 128 -13.55 15.66 8.29
N PRO A 129 -14.76 15.07 8.24
CA PRO A 129 -15.84 15.51 7.35
C PRO A 129 -16.16 17.00 7.49
N ARG A 130 -16.42 17.65 6.37
CA ARG A 130 -16.88 19.04 6.31
C ARG A 130 -18.06 19.16 5.35
N GLU A 131 -19.11 19.83 5.79
CA GLU A 131 -20.20 20.22 4.93
C GLU A 131 -19.73 21.30 3.92
N GLY A 132 -20.19 21.22 2.67
CA GLY A 132 -19.78 22.15 1.62
C GLY A 132 -18.30 22.02 1.24
N ASN A 133 -17.67 20.88 1.52
CA ASN A 133 -16.24 20.65 1.26
C ASN A 133 -15.94 20.67 -0.25
N ALA A 134 -15.28 21.69 -0.74
CA ALA A 134 -14.95 21.90 -2.15
C ALA A 134 -13.55 22.49 -2.33
N PRO A 135 -12.92 22.32 -3.52
CA PRO A 135 -11.67 23.00 -3.84
C PRO A 135 -11.85 24.50 -3.91
N ALA A 136 -10.77 25.27 -3.67
CA ALA A 136 -10.77 26.71 -3.71
C ALA A 136 -9.52 27.25 -4.47
N GLY A 137 -9.54 28.55 -4.77
CA GLY A 137 -8.43 29.27 -5.40
C GLY A 137 -8.01 28.67 -6.75
N LYS A 138 -6.71 28.68 -7.03
CA LYS A 138 -6.14 28.24 -8.33
C LYS A 138 -6.52 26.81 -8.73
N LEU A 139 -6.67 25.90 -7.75
CA LEU A 139 -7.09 24.54 -8.03
C LEU A 139 -8.54 24.52 -8.55
N ALA A 140 -9.45 25.26 -7.90
CA ALA A 140 -10.84 25.35 -8.34
C ALA A 140 -10.95 25.97 -9.74
N GLU A 141 -10.18 27.03 -10.01
CA GLU A 141 -10.10 27.67 -11.32
C GLU A 141 -9.62 26.69 -12.40
N ALA A 142 -8.53 25.96 -12.13
CA ALA A 142 -8.00 24.97 -13.07
C ALA A 142 -8.97 23.80 -13.32
N ILE A 143 -9.63 23.32 -12.27
CA ILE A 143 -10.69 22.30 -12.39
C ILE A 143 -11.85 22.84 -13.24
N ALA A 144 -12.32 24.04 -12.96
CA ALA A 144 -13.43 24.64 -13.73
C ALA A 144 -13.05 24.87 -15.20
N ALA A 145 -11.83 25.33 -15.46
CA ALA A 145 -11.32 25.52 -16.81
C ALA A 145 -11.24 24.21 -17.61
N LYS A 146 -10.78 23.13 -16.95
CA LYS A 146 -10.60 21.82 -17.62
C LYS A 146 -11.89 21.04 -17.79
N PHE A 147 -12.75 21.03 -16.76
CA PHE A 147 -13.93 20.17 -16.69
C PHE A 147 -15.26 20.91 -16.83
N GLY A 148 -15.23 22.25 -16.90
CA GLY A 148 -16.39 23.12 -17.05
C GLY A 148 -16.94 23.67 -15.73
N SER A 149 -16.90 22.92 -14.64
CA SER A 149 -17.16 23.36 -13.26
C SER A 149 -16.64 22.33 -12.25
N VAL A 150 -16.65 22.67 -10.97
CA VAL A 150 -16.32 21.72 -9.89
C VAL A 150 -17.34 20.58 -9.83
N GLU A 151 -18.61 20.86 -10.01
CA GLU A 151 -19.69 19.87 -10.03
C GLU A 151 -19.51 18.88 -11.19
N LYS A 152 -19.24 19.39 -12.39
CA LYS A 152 -18.95 18.53 -13.56
C LYS A 152 -17.71 17.70 -13.39
N PHE A 153 -16.68 18.24 -12.74
CA PHE A 153 -15.51 17.47 -12.34
C PHE A 153 -15.90 16.32 -11.41
N GLN A 154 -16.68 16.60 -10.36
CA GLN A 154 -17.12 15.59 -9.41
C GLN A 154 -17.97 14.50 -10.08
N GLU A 155 -18.85 14.89 -11.01
CA GLU A 155 -19.64 13.95 -11.82
C GLU A 155 -18.75 13.04 -12.67
N GLN A 156 -17.78 13.60 -13.39
CA GLN A 156 -16.86 12.84 -14.23
C GLN A 156 -15.94 11.92 -13.39
N PHE A 157 -15.45 12.41 -12.25
CA PHE A 157 -14.65 11.62 -11.34
C PHE A 157 -15.46 10.46 -10.73
N ALA A 158 -16.69 10.74 -10.30
CA ALA A 158 -17.60 9.71 -9.79
C ALA A 158 -17.93 8.65 -10.85
N ALA A 159 -18.11 9.06 -12.11
CA ALA A 159 -18.33 8.13 -13.22
C ALA A 159 -17.10 7.24 -13.45
N ALA A 160 -15.87 7.80 -13.41
CA ALA A 160 -14.64 7.03 -13.51
C ALA A 160 -14.48 6.04 -12.34
N ALA A 161 -14.78 6.48 -11.11
CA ALA A 161 -14.72 5.66 -9.91
C ALA A 161 -15.73 4.51 -9.92
N ALA A 162 -16.98 4.79 -10.31
CA ALA A 162 -18.04 3.78 -10.41
C ALA A 162 -17.79 2.83 -11.59
N GLY A 163 -17.25 3.33 -12.69
CA GLY A 163 -16.93 2.56 -13.91
C GLY A 163 -15.71 1.67 -13.79
N GLN A 164 -14.87 1.85 -12.77
CA GLN A 164 -13.74 0.96 -12.52
C GLN A 164 -14.25 -0.45 -12.15
N PHE A 165 -14.10 -1.39 -13.09
CA PHE A 165 -14.54 -2.75 -12.87
C PHE A 165 -13.62 -3.48 -11.89
N GLY A 166 -14.22 -4.07 -10.84
CA GLY A 166 -13.45 -4.75 -9.78
C GLY A 166 -12.68 -3.78 -8.88
N SER A 167 -11.49 -4.20 -8.47
CA SER A 167 -10.61 -3.44 -7.61
C SER A 167 -9.82 -2.40 -8.39
N GLY A 168 -9.62 -1.24 -7.82
CA GLY A 168 -8.83 -0.19 -8.45
C GLY A 168 -8.98 1.16 -7.79
N TRP A 169 -8.65 2.20 -8.52
CA TRP A 169 -8.60 3.59 -8.07
C TRP A 169 -9.17 4.52 -9.12
N ALA A 170 -9.73 5.64 -8.67
CA ALA A 170 -10.00 6.80 -9.51
C ALA A 170 -9.08 7.96 -9.10
N TRP A 171 -8.61 8.73 -10.06
CA TRP A 171 -7.60 9.76 -9.87
C TRP A 171 -7.98 11.07 -10.53
N LEU A 172 -7.64 12.19 -9.89
CA LEU A 172 -7.28 13.42 -10.55
C LEU A 172 -5.75 13.46 -10.59
N ALA A 173 -5.19 13.54 -11.77
CA ALA A 173 -3.75 13.63 -11.97
C ALA A 173 -3.38 14.80 -12.87
N THR A 174 -2.12 15.20 -12.86
CA THR A 174 -1.55 16.11 -13.85
C THR A 174 -0.49 15.40 -14.67
N GLY A 175 -0.43 15.74 -15.94
CA GLY A 175 0.52 15.24 -16.92
C GLY A 175 0.86 16.34 -17.94
N PRO A 176 1.49 15.99 -19.07
CA PRO A 176 1.87 16.95 -20.11
C PRO A 176 0.70 17.80 -20.62
N ASP A 177 -0.51 17.22 -20.65
CA ASP A 177 -1.73 17.88 -21.16
C ASP A 177 -2.56 18.55 -20.04
N GLY A 178 -1.96 18.73 -18.85
CA GLY A 178 -2.60 19.33 -17.68
C GLY A 178 -3.41 18.33 -16.86
N LEU A 179 -4.48 18.82 -16.21
CA LEU A 179 -5.36 18.00 -15.36
C LEU A 179 -6.12 16.96 -16.18
N GLU A 180 -6.21 15.76 -15.63
CA GLU A 180 -7.01 14.66 -16.20
C GLU A 180 -7.64 13.77 -15.10
N ILE A 181 -8.76 13.15 -15.44
CA ILE A 181 -9.38 12.10 -14.65
C ILE A 181 -9.05 10.76 -15.30
N LEU A 182 -8.58 9.80 -14.51
CA LEU A 182 -8.33 8.44 -14.97
C LEU A 182 -8.71 7.42 -13.90
N ALA A 183 -8.94 6.17 -14.31
CA ALA A 183 -9.07 5.03 -13.42
C ALA A 183 -7.94 4.04 -13.70
N THR A 184 -7.47 3.37 -12.65
CA THR A 184 -6.44 2.33 -12.76
C THR A 184 -6.89 1.05 -12.07
N PRO A 185 -6.63 -0.13 -12.66
CA PRO A 185 -6.98 -1.39 -12.03
C PRO A 185 -6.02 -1.73 -10.89
N ASN A 186 -6.49 -2.49 -9.91
CA ASN A 186 -5.71 -3.02 -8.80
C ASN A 186 -4.92 -1.92 -8.09
N GLN A 187 -3.58 -2.03 -8.04
CA GLN A 187 -2.70 -1.05 -7.41
C GLN A 187 -1.85 -0.27 -8.44
N ASP A 188 -2.23 -0.29 -9.70
CA ASP A 188 -1.57 0.53 -10.71
C ASP A 188 -1.68 2.01 -10.32
N SER A 189 -0.57 2.72 -10.46
CA SER A 189 -0.46 4.12 -10.08
C SER A 189 -0.26 5.01 -11.30
N PRO A 190 -0.81 6.23 -11.31
CA PRO A 190 -0.51 7.24 -12.35
C PRO A 190 0.99 7.51 -12.50
N ILE A 191 1.78 7.33 -11.43
CA ILE A 191 3.24 7.50 -11.45
C ILE A 191 3.88 6.62 -12.52
N SER A 192 3.40 5.38 -12.68
CA SER A 192 3.92 4.45 -13.70
C SER A 192 3.56 4.85 -15.14
N GLN A 193 2.70 5.85 -15.29
CA GLN A 193 2.30 6.44 -16.57
C GLN A 193 2.94 7.81 -16.80
N GLY A 194 3.92 8.20 -15.96
CA GLY A 194 4.58 9.51 -16.03
C GLY A 194 3.69 10.68 -15.58
N LYS A 195 2.66 10.42 -14.76
CA LYS A 195 1.70 11.40 -14.27
C LYS A 195 1.84 11.60 -12.77
N THR A 196 1.51 12.80 -12.31
CA THR A 196 1.52 13.14 -10.89
C THR A 196 0.11 13.02 -10.32
N PRO A 197 -0.18 12.07 -9.40
CA PRO A 197 -1.48 11.97 -8.76
C PRO A 197 -1.68 13.11 -7.77
N LEU A 198 -2.78 13.83 -7.91
CA LEU A 198 -3.19 14.94 -7.05
C LEU A 198 -4.27 14.52 -6.05
N LEU A 199 -5.26 13.76 -6.50
CA LEU A 199 -6.35 13.21 -5.72
C LEU A 199 -6.55 11.75 -6.13
N GLY A 200 -6.77 10.85 -5.16
CA GLY A 200 -7.03 9.44 -5.40
C GLY A 200 -8.15 8.92 -4.51
N LEU A 201 -9.04 8.13 -5.07
CA LEU A 201 -10.09 7.40 -4.37
C LEU A 201 -9.89 5.91 -4.56
N ASP A 202 -9.71 5.20 -3.44
CA ASP A 202 -9.69 3.74 -3.42
C ASP A 202 -11.09 3.18 -3.61
N VAL A 203 -11.30 2.41 -4.68
CA VAL A 203 -12.56 1.71 -4.96
C VAL A 203 -12.45 0.19 -4.81
N TRP A 204 -11.38 -0.30 -4.18
CA TRP A 204 -11.33 -1.65 -3.65
C TRP A 204 -12.45 -1.83 -2.61
N GLU A 205 -13.11 -2.98 -2.58
CA GLU A 205 -14.19 -3.23 -1.62
C GLU A 205 -13.73 -3.13 -0.16
N HIS A 206 -12.47 -3.45 0.14
CA HIS A 206 -11.95 -3.29 1.50
C HIS A 206 -11.96 -1.84 2.02
N ALA A 207 -12.03 -0.86 1.13
CA ALA A 207 -12.06 0.56 1.51
C ALA A 207 -13.43 1.03 2.00
N TYR A 208 -14.53 0.28 1.71
CA TYR A 208 -15.88 0.77 1.98
C TYR A 208 -16.91 -0.31 2.36
N TYR A 209 -16.59 -1.59 2.24
CA TYR A 209 -17.59 -2.67 2.30
C TYR A 209 -18.30 -2.77 3.65
N LEU A 210 -17.62 -2.48 4.76
CA LEU A 210 -18.25 -2.58 6.09
C LEU A 210 -19.43 -1.62 6.26
N SER A 211 -19.37 -0.41 5.68
CA SER A 211 -20.42 0.59 5.79
C SER A 211 -21.36 0.64 4.58
N TYR A 212 -20.86 0.34 3.39
CA TYR A 212 -21.63 0.53 2.16
C TYR A 212 -21.98 -0.77 1.42
N GLN A 213 -21.34 -1.89 1.73
CA GLN A 213 -21.49 -3.18 1.05
C GLN A 213 -21.34 -2.99 -0.49
N ASN A 214 -22.34 -3.40 -1.27
CA ASN A 214 -22.34 -3.27 -2.73
C ASN A 214 -22.68 -1.85 -3.24
N ARG A 215 -22.92 -0.89 -2.34
CA ARG A 215 -23.33 0.47 -2.71
C ARG A 215 -22.12 1.39 -2.93
N ARG A 216 -21.23 1.01 -3.84
CA ARG A 216 -20.06 1.84 -4.19
C ARG A 216 -20.44 3.28 -4.55
N PRO A 217 -21.53 3.57 -5.29
CA PRO A 217 -21.93 4.94 -5.58
C PRO A 217 -22.20 5.79 -4.33
N ASP A 218 -22.78 5.20 -3.27
CA ASP A 218 -23.03 5.91 -2.02
C ASP A 218 -21.72 6.27 -1.29
N TYR A 219 -20.74 5.35 -1.29
CA TYR A 219 -19.40 5.62 -0.79
C TYR A 219 -18.71 6.77 -1.56
N ILE A 220 -18.72 6.72 -2.90
CA ILE A 220 -18.14 7.76 -3.76
C ILE A 220 -18.77 9.12 -3.45
N LYS A 221 -20.10 9.18 -3.30
CA LYS A 221 -20.83 10.38 -2.97
C LYS A 221 -20.48 10.92 -1.58
N ALA A 222 -20.38 10.06 -0.59
CA ALA A 222 -20.06 10.45 0.80
C ALA A 222 -18.60 10.92 0.93
N TRP A 223 -17.68 10.29 0.19
CA TRP A 223 -16.24 10.54 0.28
C TRP A 223 -15.83 12.00 0.05
N TRP A 224 -16.56 12.75 -0.78
CA TRP A 224 -16.27 14.18 -1.00
C TRP A 224 -16.24 15.00 0.27
N GLN A 225 -16.95 14.59 1.32
CA GLN A 225 -16.99 15.29 2.61
C GLN A 225 -15.64 15.21 3.35
N VAL A 226 -14.85 14.18 3.09
CA VAL A 226 -13.57 13.96 3.79
C VAL A 226 -12.35 14.34 2.96
N VAL A 227 -12.51 14.78 1.72
CA VAL A 227 -11.37 15.20 0.88
C VAL A 227 -10.62 16.36 1.52
N ASN A 228 -9.30 16.23 1.64
CA ASN A 228 -8.40 17.28 2.09
C ASN A 228 -7.96 18.16 0.91
N TRP A 229 -8.84 19.07 0.51
CA TRP A 229 -8.58 19.97 -0.62
C TRP A 229 -7.35 20.86 -0.44
N ASP A 230 -6.92 21.12 0.80
CA ASP A 230 -5.71 21.90 1.07
C ASP A 230 -4.46 21.12 0.61
N GLU A 231 -4.41 19.81 0.89
CA GLU A 231 -3.32 18.94 0.41
C GLU A 231 -3.37 18.76 -1.11
N VAL A 232 -4.56 18.62 -1.70
CA VAL A 232 -4.71 18.53 -3.17
C VAL A 232 -4.22 19.83 -3.84
N ALA A 233 -4.56 21.00 -3.29
CA ALA A 233 -4.11 22.29 -3.79
C ALA A 233 -2.59 22.47 -3.66
N LYS A 234 -2.00 22.03 -2.55
CA LYS A 234 -0.55 22.04 -2.35
C LYS A 234 0.17 21.16 -3.39
N ARG A 235 -0.35 19.97 -3.67
CA ARG A 235 0.20 19.08 -4.71
C ARG A 235 0.08 19.68 -6.11
N PHE A 236 -1.06 20.27 -6.40
CA PHE A 236 -1.27 20.97 -7.67
C PHE A 236 -0.31 22.15 -7.87
N ALA A 237 0.05 22.84 -6.80
CA ALA A 237 0.99 23.96 -6.87
C ALA A 237 2.47 23.54 -6.98
N ALA A 238 2.79 22.28 -6.66
CA ALA A 238 4.14 21.72 -6.67
C ALA A 238 4.51 21.05 -8.01
N GLY A 239 3.56 20.73 -8.85
CA GLY A 239 3.70 20.07 -10.15
C GLY A 239 3.27 20.98 -11.28
#